data_8b1ff31c65cf490e69c22d72dad2ef56
#
_entry.id   8b1ff31c65cf490e69c22d72dad2ef56
#
_cell.length_a   1.000
_cell.length_b   1.000
_cell.length_c   1.000
_cell.angle_alpha   90.00
_cell.angle_beta   90.00
_cell.angle_gamma   90.00
#
_symmetry.space_group_name_H-M   'P 1'
#
loop_
_entity.id
_entity.type
_entity.pdbx_description
1 polymer ?
#
loop_
_entity_poly.entity_id
_entity_poly.type
_entity_poly.pdbx_seq_one_letter_code
_entity_poly.pdbx_strand_id
1 'polypeptide(L)'
;MSVSNKKSIDMTSGALWNKILLFALPLAASSILQQLFNSVDTAVVGRFASSQALAAVGSNSSLISLMINLFIGISLGSNVVIARYIGEKSEKNIHAAIHTAILVAIISGFFVMIAGQFIAKPVLLLMGTPEDVIDLAVLYLRIYLLGMPFIMLYDFGSSILRSTGDSRRPLYCLIVAGVINTLLNLVLVIVFRLGVSGVAIATVISNIVSSSMVIYILTHESEPIKLELRQLKISVKELKKILVIGIPAGLQGMMFSIANVCIQSTINSFGSSAVAGSAAALNYEFFAYFLVNAFAQAAVTFTSQNYGAGEYNRCKKIFRISLVFALVLCGILSGIFVMGREFFLRIYTTDADVLVFARQRIIIATTLELLTAVYEISAGAMRGLGYSLLPAVITCVGSCVIRLIWISTVCKVVHVFWVLMIMYPISWVITGIAMMTAYYIVRRKCFTFTH
;
A
#
# COMPACT_ATOMS: atom_id res chain seq x y z
N MET A 1 28.73 3.29 25.89
CA MET A 1 27.52 2.63 26.46
C MET A 1 26.34 2.96 25.56
N SER A 2 25.90 2.00 24.71
CA SER A 2 24.75 2.22 23.86
C SER A 2 23.48 2.22 24.71
N VAL A 3 22.84 3.35 24.83
CA VAL A 3 21.46 3.42 25.32
C VAL A 3 20.60 2.66 24.32
N SER A 4 20.33 1.39 24.63
CA SER A 4 19.37 0.57 23.89
C SER A 4 18.04 1.29 23.89
N ASN A 5 17.71 1.91 22.77
CA ASN A 5 16.41 2.55 22.57
C ASN A 5 15.34 1.44 22.57
N LYS A 6 14.68 1.21 23.71
CA LYS A 6 13.66 0.17 23.94
C LYS A 6 12.47 0.19 22.97
N LYS A 7 12.47 1.12 22.00
CA LYS A 7 11.34 1.40 21.08
C LYS A 7 11.47 0.71 19.73
N SER A 8 12.67 0.40 19.26
CA SER A 8 12.92 -0.25 17.97
C SER A 8 13.30 -1.73 18.12
N ILE A 9 12.91 -2.56 17.15
CA ILE A 9 13.24 -3.98 17.11
C ILE A 9 14.63 -4.13 16.49
N ASP A 10 15.59 -4.70 17.22
CA ASP A 10 16.86 -5.11 16.63
C ASP A 10 16.61 -6.28 15.65
N MET A 11 16.81 -6.05 14.36
CA MET A 11 16.51 -7.01 13.30
C MET A 11 17.67 -7.96 13.01
N THR A 12 18.89 -7.62 13.46
CA THR A 12 20.12 -8.34 13.11
C THR A 12 20.49 -9.44 14.09
N SER A 13 19.89 -9.46 15.30
CA SER A 13 20.18 -10.43 16.35
C SER A 13 18.93 -11.20 16.80
N GLY A 14 19.08 -12.18 17.66
CA GLY A 14 18.01 -12.92 18.35
C GLY A 14 17.01 -13.69 17.47
N ALA A 15 15.89 -14.10 18.06
CA ALA A 15 14.87 -14.91 17.39
C ALA A 15 14.06 -14.12 16.34
N LEU A 16 14.04 -14.57 15.12
CA LEU A 16 13.40 -13.88 13.99
C LEU A 16 11.87 -13.96 14.02
N TRP A 17 11.31 -15.11 14.39
CA TRP A 17 9.87 -15.36 14.28
C TRP A 17 9.04 -14.36 15.11
N ASN A 18 9.42 -14.11 16.36
CA ASN A 18 8.73 -13.14 17.22
C ASN A 18 8.90 -11.71 16.71
N LYS A 19 10.10 -11.35 16.26
CA LYS A 19 10.42 -9.99 15.78
C LYS A 19 9.68 -9.66 14.48
N ILE A 20 9.60 -10.61 13.54
CA ILE A 20 8.86 -10.44 12.29
C ILE A 20 7.37 -10.26 12.59
N LEU A 21 6.81 -11.09 13.50
CA LEU A 21 5.39 -10.97 13.89
C LEU A 21 5.09 -9.62 14.55
N LEU A 22 5.90 -9.22 15.54
CA LEU A 22 5.74 -7.94 16.24
C LEU A 22 5.89 -6.72 15.33
N PHE A 23 6.65 -6.85 14.24
CA PHE A 23 6.80 -5.80 13.25
C PHE A 23 5.66 -5.78 12.21
N ALA A 24 5.24 -6.96 11.75
CA ALA A 24 4.21 -7.08 10.70
C ALA A 24 2.79 -6.75 11.21
N LEU A 25 2.44 -7.14 12.44
CA LEU A 25 1.08 -6.89 12.97
C LEU A 25 0.69 -5.41 13.01
N PRO A 26 1.53 -4.47 13.48
CA PRO A 26 1.20 -3.04 13.40
C PRO A 26 1.07 -2.52 11.98
N LEU A 27 1.80 -3.10 11.00
CA LEU A 27 1.66 -2.73 9.58
C LEU A 27 0.32 -3.20 9.02
N ALA A 28 -0.10 -4.42 9.33
CA ALA A 28 -1.42 -4.93 8.95
C ALA A 28 -2.53 -4.07 9.57
N ALA A 29 -2.42 -3.76 10.86
CA ALA A 29 -3.35 -2.87 11.55
C ALA A 29 -3.42 -1.48 10.91
N SER A 30 -2.27 -0.91 10.49
CA SER A 30 -2.24 0.38 9.78
C SER A 30 -3.02 0.33 8.46
N SER A 31 -2.83 -0.72 7.66
CA SER A 31 -3.53 -0.86 6.38
C SER A 31 -5.04 -1.06 6.57
N ILE A 32 -5.45 -1.87 7.56
CA ILE A 32 -6.86 -2.08 7.91
C ILE A 32 -7.50 -0.77 8.37
N LEU A 33 -6.82 -0.01 9.24
CA LEU A 33 -7.33 1.26 9.74
C LEU A 33 -7.46 2.30 8.63
N GLN A 34 -6.49 2.40 7.72
CA GLN A 34 -6.59 3.28 6.55
C GLN A 34 -7.83 2.93 5.71
N GLN A 35 -8.08 1.64 5.46
CA GLN A 35 -9.26 1.21 4.72
C GLN A 35 -10.57 1.55 5.46
N LEU A 36 -10.60 1.39 6.78
CA LEU A 36 -11.76 1.76 7.60
C LEU A 36 -12.01 3.27 7.55
N PHE A 37 -10.99 4.10 7.66
CA PHE A 37 -11.15 5.56 7.57
C PHE A 37 -11.65 5.99 6.19
N ASN A 38 -11.12 5.43 5.11
CA ASN A 38 -11.62 5.68 3.74
C ASN A 38 -13.10 5.26 3.60
N SER A 39 -13.49 4.16 4.25
CA SER A 39 -14.88 3.70 4.26
C SER A 39 -15.80 4.65 5.04
N VAL A 40 -15.32 5.20 6.16
CA VAL A 40 -16.05 6.22 6.93
C VAL A 40 -16.23 7.49 6.11
N ASP A 41 -15.20 7.98 5.44
CA ASP A 41 -15.26 9.14 4.56
C ASP A 41 -16.36 8.97 3.50
N THR A 42 -16.33 7.84 2.82
CA THR A 42 -17.33 7.51 1.79
C THR A 42 -18.76 7.39 2.37
N ALA A 43 -18.91 6.76 3.54
CA ALA A 43 -20.19 6.61 4.22
C ALA A 43 -20.77 7.95 4.69
N VAL A 44 -19.94 8.85 5.21
CA VAL A 44 -20.36 10.20 5.63
C VAL A 44 -20.85 11.01 4.43
N VAL A 45 -20.12 10.99 3.32
CA VAL A 45 -20.55 11.67 2.09
C VAL A 45 -21.84 11.06 1.54
N GLY A 46 -21.90 9.72 1.44
CA GLY A 46 -23.06 9.03 0.90
C GLY A 46 -24.36 9.22 1.70
N ARG A 47 -24.25 9.42 3.03
CA ARG A 47 -25.42 9.56 3.90
C ARG A 47 -25.84 11.00 4.16
N PHE A 48 -24.89 11.95 4.19
CA PHE A 48 -25.13 13.32 4.63
C PHE A 48 -24.88 14.39 3.57
N ALA A 49 -24.34 14.00 2.39
CA ALA A 49 -24.19 14.88 1.24
C ALA A 49 -25.08 14.41 0.08
N SER A 50 -24.90 15.02 -1.10
CA SER A 50 -25.66 14.64 -2.30
C SER A 50 -25.09 13.39 -2.99
N SER A 51 -25.91 12.74 -3.85
CA SER A 51 -25.44 11.64 -4.72
C SER A 51 -24.33 12.10 -5.66
N GLN A 52 -24.36 13.32 -6.14
CA GLN A 52 -23.31 13.93 -6.94
C GLN A 52 -21.99 14.07 -6.14
N ALA A 53 -22.08 14.40 -4.84
CA ALA A 53 -20.94 14.47 -3.97
C ALA A 53 -20.26 13.08 -3.79
N LEU A 54 -21.07 12.04 -3.62
CA LEU A 54 -20.56 10.67 -3.55
C LEU A 54 -19.91 10.24 -4.87
N ALA A 55 -20.54 10.56 -6.00
CA ALA A 55 -19.98 10.30 -7.32
C ALA A 55 -18.67 11.06 -7.56
N ALA A 56 -18.56 12.30 -7.07
CA ALA A 56 -17.35 13.11 -7.16
C ALA A 56 -16.18 12.49 -6.38
N VAL A 57 -16.41 12.02 -5.15
CA VAL A 57 -15.39 11.30 -4.36
C VAL A 57 -14.99 10.01 -5.04
N GLY A 58 -15.96 9.23 -5.54
CA GLY A 58 -15.73 7.97 -6.24
C GLY A 58 -14.91 8.14 -7.51
N SER A 59 -15.20 9.15 -8.33
CA SER A 59 -14.47 9.44 -9.58
C SER A 59 -12.99 9.77 -9.33
N ASN A 60 -12.68 10.39 -8.20
CA ASN A 60 -11.30 10.75 -7.84
C ASN A 60 -10.50 9.59 -7.24
N SER A 61 -11.15 8.57 -6.70
CA SER A 61 -10.47 7.50 -5.94
C SER A 61 -9.41 6.76 -6.75
N SER A 62 -9.68 6.45 -8.01
CA SER A 62 -8.73 5.76 -8.90
C SER A 62 -7.51 6.61 -9.21
N LEU A 63 -7.70 7.91 -9.49
CA LEU A 63 -6.61 8.84 -9.76
C LEU A 63 -5.73 9.06 -8.53
N ILE A 64 -6.35 9.27 -7.38
CA ILE A 64 -5.66 9.42 -6.10
C ILE A 64 -4.85 8.15 -5.77
N SER A 65 -5.46 6.97 -5.93
CA SER A 65 -4.77 5.69 -5.69
C SER A 65 -3.57 5.49 -6.60
N LEU A 66 -3.70 5.88 -7.87
CA LEU A 66 -2.59 5.80 -8.84
C LEU A 66 -1.42 6.68 -8.42
N MET A 67 -1.70 7.93 -8.01
CA MET A 67 -0.67 8.87 -7.56
C MET A 67 -0.01 8.39 -6.25
N ILE A 68 -0.81 8.00 -5.26
CA ILE A 68 -0.30 7.54 -3.96
C ILE A 68 0.56 6.27 -4.12
N ASN A 69 0.14 5.30 -4.94
CA ASN A 69 0.91 4.07 -5.16
C ASN A 69 2.31 4.33 -5.73
N LEU A 70 2.45 5.34 -6.61
CA LEU A 70 3.78 5.74 -7.11
C LEU A 70 4.70 6.17 -5.95
N PHE A 71 4.20 7.04 -5.07
CA PHE A 71 5.01 7.60 -3.99
C PHE A 71 5.23 6.62 -2.84
N ILE A 72 4.28 5.75 -2.54
CA ILE A 72 4.49 4.62 -1.62
C ILE A 72 5.65 3.75 -2.13
N GLY A 73 5.74 3.49 -3.43
CA GLY A 73 6.87 2.77 -4.01
C GLY A 73 8.19 3.51 -3.82
N ILE A 74 8.22 4.83 -4.04
CA ILE A 74 9.44 5.63 -3.85
C ILE A 74 9.84 5.67 -2.36
N SER A 75 8.88 5.80 -1.45
CA SER A 75 9.13 5.76 0.00
C SER A 75 9.68 4.40 0.45
N LEU A 76 9.23 3.30 -0.18
CA LEU A 76 9.79 1.97 0.03
C LEU A 76 11.27 1.91 -0.37
N GLY A 77 11.67 2.61 -1.44
CA GLY A 77 13.07 2.76 -1.82
C GLY A 77 13.90 3.40 -0.71
N SER A 78 13.37 4.41 -0.04
CA SER A 78 14.01 5.04 1.13
C SER A 78 14.15 4.04 2.29
N ASN A 79 13.11 3.24 2.58
CA ASN A 79 13.18 2.19 3.60
C ASN A 79 14.33 1.22 3.33
N VAL A 80 14.43 0.69 2.10
CA VAL A 80 15.46 -0.31 1.74
C VAL A 80 16.87 0.27 1.88
N VAL A 81 17.09 1.49 1.38
CA VAL A 81 18.41 2.13 1.42
C VAL A 81 18.84 2.42 2.86
N ILE A 82 17.96 3.00 3.67
CA ILE A 82 18.24 3.34 5.06
C ILE A 82 18.43 2.07 5.89
N ALA A 83 17.55 1.08 5.74
CA ALA A 83 17.65 -0.20 6.43
C ALA A 83 18.98 -0.91 6.13
N ARG A 84 19.44 -0.87 4.87
CA ARG A 84 20.74 -1.40 4.48
C ARG A 84 21.88 -0.71 5.22
N TYR A 85 21.89 0.62 5.26
CA TYR A 85 22.94 1.37 5.95
C TYR A 85 22.90 1.19 7.46
N ILE A 86 21.74 0.97 8.06
CA ILE A 86 21.62 0.58 9.47
C ILE A 86 22.33 -0.77 9.70
N GLY A 87 22.10 -1.74 8.80
CA GLY A 87 22.82 -3.02 8.84
C GLY A 87 24.34 -2.87 8.69
N GLU A 88 24.78 -2.03 7.77
CA GLU A 88 26.19 -1.68 7.52
C GLU A 88 26.81 -0.83 8.66
N LYS A 89 25.99 -0.33 9.60
CA LYS A 89 26.39 0.62 10.66
C LYS A 89 27.08 1.89 10.13
N SER A 90 26.64 2.37 8.97
CA SER A 90 27.23 3.53 8.28
C SER A 90 26.49 4.81 8.62
N GLU A 91 26.80 5.43 9.75
CA GLU A 91 26.14 6.62 10.29
C GLU A 91 26.02 7.77 9.27
N LYS A 92 27.14 8.10 8.59
CA LYS A 92 27.18 9.16 7.57
C LYS A 92 26.18 8.91 6.42
N ASN A 93 26.07 7.66 5.95
CA ASN A 93 25.15 7.33 4.86
C ASN A 93 23.70 7.26 5.35
N ILE A 94 23.45 6.84 6.61
CA ILE A 94 22.11 6.89 7.22
C ILE A 94 21.62 8.33 7.25
N HIS A 95 22.41 9.25 7.80
CA HIS A 95 22.06 10.66 7.88
C HIS A 95 21.79 11.26 6.49
N ALA A 96 22.69 11.02 5.51
CA ALA A 96 22.51 11.52 4.15
C ALA A 96 21.24 10.96 3.48
N ALA A 97 20.92 9.67 3.70
CA ALA A 97 19.74 9.04 3.11
C ALA A 97 18.44 9.57 3.73
N ILE A 98 18.39 9.78 5.04
CA ILE A 98 17.22 10.33 5.75
C ILE A 98 16.92 11.75 5.26
N HIS A 99 17.92 12.63 5.23
CA HIS A 99 17.74 14.01 4.78
C HIS A 99 17.34 14.09 3.31
N THR A 100 17.93 13.23 2.45
CA THR A 100 17.52 13.11 1.05
C THR A 100 16.08 12.63 0.92
N ALA A 101 15.65 11.62 1.68
CA ALA A 101 14.30 11.07 1.63
C ALA A 101 13.25 12.13 2.03
N ILE A 102 13.48 12.88 3.08
CA ILE A 102 12.57 13.96 3.53
C ILE A 102 12.50 15.09 2.49
N LEU A 103 13.62 15.50 1.89
CA LEU A 103 13.60 16.50 0.84
C LEU A 103 12.88 16.01 -0.43
N VAL A 104 13.04 14.74 -0.79
CA VAL A 104 12.27 14.13 -1.90
C VAL A 104 10.78 14.18 -1.59
N ALA A 105 10.37 13.86 -0.37
CA ALA A 105 8.97 13.95 0.04
C ALA A 105 8.41 15.37 -0.10
N ILE A 106 9.15 16.37 0.40
CA ILE A 106 8.74 17.77 0.32
C ILE A 106 8.64 18.22 -1.15
N ILE A 107 9.70 18.04 -1.93
CA ILE A 107 9.77 18.51 -3.32
C ILE A 107 8.70 17.82 -4.17
N SER A 108 8.58 16.50 -4.07
CA SER A 108 7.57 15.76 -4.84
C SER A 108 6.14 16.10 -4.40
N GLY A 109 5.91 16.29 -3.10
CA GLY A 109 4.61 16.69 -2.59
C GLY A 109 4.19 18.07 -3.09
N PHE A 110 5.08 19.06 -3.03
CA PHE A 110 4.82 20.40 -3.57
C PHE A 110 4.67 20.38 -5.10
N PHE A 111 5.47 19.59 -5.81
CA PHE A 111 5.35 19.44 -7.25
C PHE A 111 3.96 18.91 -7.63
N VAL A 112 3.50 17.84 -6.97
CA VAL A 112 2.17 17.25 -7.23
C VAL A 112 1.06 18.21 -6.81
N MET A 113 1.21 18.90 -5.70
CA MET A 113 0.26 19.92 -5.24
C MET A 113 0.07 21.01 -6.30
N ILE A 114 1.16 21.60 -6.79
CA ILE A 114 1.10 22.70 -7.77
C ILE A 114 0.64 22.20 -9.13
N ALA A 115 1.27 21.16 -9.69
CA ALA A 115 0.91 20.60 -11.00
C ALA A 115 -0.57 20.14 -11.01
N GLY A 116 -1.01 19.53 -9.93
CA GLY A 116 -2.36 19.02 -9.80
C GLY A 116 -3.44 20.11 -9.85
N GLN A 117 -3.16 21.34 -9.39
CA GLN A 117 -4.13 22.44 -9.51
C GLN A 117 -4.48 22.75 -10.97
N PHE A 118 -3.51 22.61 -11.88
CA PHE A 118 -3.68 22.87 -13.31
C PHE A 118 -4.25 21.69 -14.07
N ILE A 119 -3.82 20.47 -13.74
CA ILE A 119 -4.16 19.27 -14.51
C ILE A 119 -5.43 18.56 -13.99
N ALA A 120 -5.95 18.90 -12.81
CA ALA A 120 -7.12 18.23 -12.21
C ALA A 120 -8.33 18.17 -13.15
N LYS A 121 -8.77 19.32 -13.70
CA LYS A 121 -9.92 19.37 -14.59
C LYS A 121 -9.69 18.62 -15.91
N PRO A 122 -8.60 18.85 -16.66
CA PRO A 122 -8.30 18.09 -17.87
C PRO A 122 -8.28 16.58 -17.67
N VAL A 123 -7.66 16.09 -16.59
CA VAL A 123 -7.58 14.65 -16.33
C VAL A 123 -8.96 14.05 -16.03
N LEU A 124 -9.78 14.70 -15.21
CA LEU A 124 -11.14 14.22 -14.91
C LEU A 124 -12.05 14.22 -16.15
N LEU A 125 -11.89 15.19 -17.03
CA LEU A 125 -12.59 15.20 -18.32
C LEU A 125 -12.15 14.03 -19.21
N LEU A 126 -10.84 13.75 -19.30
CA LEU A 126 -10.31 12.60 -20.05
C LEU A 126 -10.79 11.26 -19.45
N MET A 127 -11.06 11.20 -18.16
CA MET A 127 -11.63 10.03 -17.49
C MET A 127 -13.14 9.87 -17.73
N GLY A 128 -13.79 10.80 -18.43
CA GLY A 128 -15.23 10.74 -18.72
C GLY A 128 -16.12 11.04 -17.51
N THR A 129 -15.65 11.88 -16.58
CA THR A 129 -16.47 12.33 -15.43
C THR A 129 -17.70 13.08 -15.94
N PRO A 130 -18.95 12.74 -15.50
CA PRO A 130 -20.16 13.37 -15.96
C PRO A 130 -20.20 14.88 -15.70
N GLU A 131 -20.89 15.65 -16.56
CA GLU A 131 -20.96 17.10 -16.49
C GLU A 131 -21.56 17.63 -15.18
N ASP A 132 -22.55 16.93 -14.62
CA ASP A 132 -23.20 17.27 -13.36
C ASP A 132 -22.35 16.98 -12.12
N VAL A 133 -21.22 16.25 -12.26
CA VAL A 133 -20.33 15.85 -11.18
C VAL A 133 -18.97 16.54 -11.28
N ILE A 134 -18.56 16.98 -12.49
CA ILE A 134 -17.19 17.42 -12.78
C ILE A 134 -16.71 18.56 -11.85
N ASP A 135 -17.54 19.56 -11.59
CA ASP A 135 -17.14 20.71 -10.77
C ASP A 135 -16.89 20.31 -9.31
N LEU A 136 -17.74 19.43 -8.76
CA LEU A 136 -17.54 18.88 -7.41
C LEU A 136 -16.30 17.97 -7.36
N ALA A 137 -16.07 17.17 -8.41
CA ALA A 137 -14.91 16.30 -8.50
C ALA A 137 -13.59 17.10 -8.59
N VAL A 138 -13.57 18.17 -9.39
CA VAL A 138 -12.42 19.09 -9.50
C VAL A 138 -12.17 19.80 -8.17
N LEU A 139 -13.22 20.28 -7.50
CA LEU A 139 -13.10 20.94 -6.21
C LEU A 139 -12.52 19.99 -5.15
N TYR A 140 -13.06 18.77 -5.05
CA TYR A 140 -12.55 17.74 -4.14
C TYR A 140 -11.07 17.44 -4.42
N LEU A 141 -10.72 17.19 -5.68
CA LEU A 141 -9.36 16.84 -6.06
C LEU A 141 -8.38 17.96 -5.76
N ARG A 142 -8.73 19.21 -6.09
CA ARG A 142 -7.87 20.36 -5.82
C ARG A 142 -7.59 20.54 -4.33
N ILE A 143 -8.63 20.43 -3.48
CA ILE A 143 -8.44 20.50 -2.02
C ILE A 143 -7.60 19.34 -1.53
N TYR A 144 -7.89 18.11 -1.99
CA TYR A 144 -7.12 16.91 -1.62
C TYR A 144 -5.62 17.06 -1.95
N LEU A 145 -5.32 17.60 -3.14
CA LEU A 145 -3.94 17.80 -3.61
C LEU A 145 -3.16 18.83 -2.78
N LEU A 146 -3.83 19.77 -2.07
CA LEU A 146 -3.16 20.63 -1.07
C LEU A 146 -2.56 19.80 0.08
N GLY A 147 -3.09 18.63 0.34
CA GLY A 147 -2.58 17.69 1.34
C GLY A 147 -1.37 16.88 0.90
N MET A 148 -1.01 16.86 -0.39
CA MET A 148 0.05 15.99 -0.92
C MET A 148 1.41 16.14 -0.24
N PRO A 149 1.92 17.34 0.07
CA PRO A 149 3.18 17.49 0.80
C PRO A 149 3.16 16.77 2.16
N PHE A 150 2.03 16.78 2.84
CA PHE A 150 1.87 16.15 4.16
C PHE A 150 1.71 14.64 4.05
N ILE A 151 0.98 14.15 3.03
CA ILE A 151 0.88 12.72 2.73
C ILE A 151 2.27 12.16 2.44
N MET A 152 3.05 12.83 1.57
CA MET A 152 4.41 12.40 1.25
C MET A 152 5.32 12.42 2.49
N LEU A 153 5.25 13.46 3.32
CA LEU A 153 6.03 13.53 4.56
C LEU A 153 5.68 12.40 5.52
N TYR A 154 4.40 12.05 5.65
CA TYR A 154 3.98 10.91 6.47
C TYR A 154 4.52 9.59 5.91
N ASP A 155 4.39 9.33 4.60
CA ASP A 155 4.81 8.09 3.96
C ASP A 155 6.32 7.88 4.05
N PHE A 156 7.11 8.89 3.72
CA PHE A 156 8.57 8.82 3.80
C PHE A 156 9.07 8.78 5.24
N GLY A 157 8.50 9.59 6.14
CA GLY A 157 8.85 9.57 7.55
C GLY A 157 8.50 8.23 8.22
N SER A 158 7.34 7.67 7.92
CA SER A 158 6.95 6.32 8.37
C SER A 158 7.90 5.25 7.81
N SER A 159 8.32 5.41 6.56
CA SER A 159 9.29 4.52 5.90
C SER A 159 10.65 4.55 6.59
N ILE A 160 11.12 5.73 7.01
CA ILE A 160 12.34 5.90 7.81
C ILE A 160 12.19 5.19 9.18
N LEU A 161 11.09 5.40 9.91
CA LEU A 161 10.85 4.72 11.19
C LEU A 161 10.79 3.19 11.03
N ARG A 162 10.13 2.71 9.99
CA ARG A 162 10.10 1.26 9.69
C ARG A 162 11.49 0.70 9.41
N SER A 163 12.36 1.46 8.75
CA SER A 163 13.74 1.03 8.46
C SER A 163 14.56 0.78 9.72
N THR A 164 14.21 1.44 10.84
CA THR A 164 14.85 1.26 12.16
C THR A 164 14.26 0.11 12.99
N GLY A 165 13.21 -0.54 12.48
CA GLY A 165 12.50 -1.59 13.23
C GLY A 165 11.28 -1.10 13.99
N ASP A 166 10.84 0.13 13.79
CA ASP A 166 9.68 0.68 14.45
C ASP A 166 8.48 0.79 13.49
N SER A 167 7.54 -0.13 13.63
CA SER A 167 6.25 -0.12 12.94
C SER A 167 5.10 0.42 13.81
N ARG A 168 5.34 0.61 15.12
CA ARG A 168 4.29 0.99 16.07
C ARG A 168 4.01 2.49 16.07
N ARG A 169 5.08 3.30 16.10
CA ARG A 169 4.90 4.77 16.14
C ARG A 169 4.19 5.31 14.89
N PRO A 170 4.47 4.87 13.65
CA PRO A 170 3.65 5.21 12.49
C PRO A 170 2.18 4.84 12.63
N LEU A 171 1.88 3.66 13.22
CA LEU A 171 0.50 3.25 13.51
C LEU A 171 -0.19 4.22 14.48
N TYR A 172 0.49 4.64 15.57
CA TYR A 172 -0.10 5.60 16.51
C TYR A 172 -0.39 6.95 15.86
N CYS A 173 0.53 7.46 15.02
CA CYS A 173 0.29 8.68 14.25
C CYS A 173 -0.95 8.54 13.34
N LEU A 174 -1.12 7.38 12.72
CA LEU A 174 -2.27 7.10 11.87
C LEU A 174 -3.58 7.02 12.67
N ILE A 175 -3.57 6.38 13.85
CA ILE A 175 -4.76 6.30 14.71
C ILE A 175 -5.22 7.70 15.10
N VAL A 176 -4.31 8.54 15.57
CA VAL A 176 -4.63 9.93 15.96
C VAL A 176 -5.19 10.71 14.78
N ALA A 177 -4.52 10.64 13.62
CA ALA A 177 -4.98 11.31 12.42
C ALA A 177 -6.34 10.82 11.93
N GLY A 178 -6.60 9.51 11.98
CA GLY A 178 -7.86 8.92 11.58
C GLY A 178 -9.03 9.28 12.48
N VAL A 179 -8.81 9.34 13.79
CA VAL A 179 -9.82 9.85 14.73
C VAL A 179 -10.15 11.31 14.44
N ILE A 180 -9.13 12.14 14.25
CA ILE A 180 -9.31 13.57 13.89
C ILE A 180 -10.03 13.69 12.54
N ASN A 181 -9.65 12.90 11.53
CA ASN A 181 -10.33 12.88 10.23
C ASN A 181 -11.82 12.57 10.39
N THR A 182 -12.17 11.51 11.11
CA THR A 182 -13.55 11.09 11.35
C THR A 182 -14.36 12.20 12.06
N LEU A 183 -13.81 12.77 13.11
CA LEU A 183 -14.47 13.86 13.85
C LEU A 183 -14.67 15.10 12.97
N LEU A 184 -13.65 15.50 12.21
CA LEU A 184 -13.74 16.63 11.29
C LEU A 184 -14.73 16.36 10.16
N ASN A 185 -14.80 15.15 9.61
CA ASN A 185 -15.81 14.78 8.62
C ASN A 185 -17.22 15.00 9.16
N LEU A 186 -17.51 14.49 10.36
CA LEU A 186 -18.83 14.68 10.98
C LEU A 186 -19.15 16.17 11.18
N VAL A 187 -18.19 16.96 11.67
CA VAL A 187 -18.39 18.39 11.91
C VAL A 187 -18.53 19.16 10.59
N LEU A 188 -17.60 18.98 9.64
CA LEU A 188 -17.58 19.77 8.40
C LEU A 188 -18.71 19.39 7.44
N VAL A 189 -19.09 18.11 7.37
CA VAL A 189 -20.15 17.65 6.46
C VAL A 189 -21.54 17.82 7.08
N ILE A 190 -21.73 17.51 8.36
CA ILE A 190 -23.06 17.52 8.99
C ILE A 190 -23.39 18.90 9.53
N VAL A 191 -22.49 19.50 10.35
CA VAL A 191 -22.76 20.77 11.00
C VAL A 191 -22.58 21.96 10.04
N PHE A 192 -21.42 22.04 9.36
CA PHE A 192 -21.12 23.12 8.42
C PHE A 192 -21.67 22.88 7.01
N ARG A 193 -22.16 21.69 6.69
CA ARG A 193 -22.77 21.30 5.40
C ARG A 193 -21.86 21.54 4.18
N LEU A 194 -20.56 21.39 4.33
CA LEU A 194 -19.58 21.66 3.27
C LEU A 194 -19.51 20.54 2.20
N GLY A 195 -20.27 19.44 2.35
CA GLY A 195 -20.29 18.35 1.38
C GLY A 195 -18.90 17.79 1.06
N VAL A 196 -18.56 17.68 -0.24
CA VAL A 196 -17.26 17.18 -0.72
C VAL A 196 -16.06 17.97 -0.20
N SER A 197 -16.20 19.30 -0.08
CA SER A 197 -15.12 20.15 0.44
C SER A 197 -14.81 19.83 1.89
N GLY A 198 -15.84 19.53 2.70
CA GLY A 198 -15.67 19.15 4.10
C GLY A 198 -14.80 17.90 4.27
N VAL A 199 -15.07 16.87 3.48
CA VAL A 199 -14.27 15.63 3.53
C VAL A 199 -12.84 15.86 3.06
N ALA A 200 -12.64 16.59 1.96
CA ALA A 200 -11.31 16.90 1.48
C ALA A 200 -10.48 17.71 2.50
N ILE A 201 -11.08 18.71 3.13
CA ILE A 201 -10.45 19.52 4.19
C ILE A 201 -10.12 18.66 5.41
N ALA A 202 -11.03 17.79 5.86
CA ALA A 202 -10.79 16.86 6.96
C ALA A 202 -9.58 15.96 6.68
N THR A 203 -9.49 15.44 5.46
CA THR A 203 -8.36 14.61 5.01
C THR A 203 -7.05 15.40 5.00
N VAL A 204 -7.03 16.64 4.51
CA VAL A 204 -5.83 17.48 4.53
C VAL A 204 -5.37 17.76 5.96
N ILE A 205 -6.28 18.16 6.85
CA ILE A 205 -5.94 18.46 8.25
C ILE A 205 -5.40 17.22 8.96
N SER A 206 -6.03 16.06 8.78
CA SER A 206 -5.57 14.82 9.39
C SER A 206 -4.17 14.41 8.90
N ASN A 207 -3.86 14.62 7.62
CA ASN A 207 -2.52 14.39 7.08
C ASN A 207 -1.49 15.41 7.60
N ILE A 208 -1.86 16.65 7.84
CA ILE A 208 -1.00 17.63 8.53
C ILE A 208 -0.65 17.12 9.94
N VAL A 209 -1.63 16.61 10.68
CA VAL A 209 -1.40 16.08 12.03
C VAL A 209 -0.47 14.87 12.00
N SER A 210 -0.76 13.85 11.16
CA SER A 210 0.07 12.64 11.09
C SER A 210 1.51 12.94 10.67
N SER A 211 1.70 13.79 9.66
CA SER A 211 3.02 14.18 9.18
C SER A 211 3.80 15.00 10.23
N SER A 212 3.14 15.93 10.92
CA SER A 212 3.74 16.70 12.00
C SER A 212 4.20 15.81 13.14
N MET A 213 3.39 14.80 13.52
CA MET A 213 3.76 13.83 14.55
C MET A 213 4.98 13.00 14.12
N VAL A 214 5.02 12.53 12.88
CA VAL A 214 6.16 11.74 12.37
C VAL A 214 7.43 12.60 12.30
N ILE A 215 7.35 13.83 11.82
CA ILE A 215 8.51 14.75 11.79
C ILE A 215 8.97 15.08 13.22
N TYR A 216 8.04 15.33 14.14
CA TYR A 216 8.39 15.53 15.56
C TYR A 216 9.15 14.33 16.12
N ILE A 217 8.70 13.11 15.86
CA ILE A 217 9.40 11.88 16.29
C ILE A 217 10.81 11.84 15.70
N LEU A 218 10.97 12.05 14.38
CA LEU A 218 12.26 11.99 13.72
C LEU A 218 13.26 13.07 14.21
N THR A 219 12.78 14.26 14.53
CA THR A 219 13.63 15.34 15.07
C THR A 219 14.08 15.09 16.50
N HIS A 220 13.38 14.23 17.26
CA HIS A 220 13.71 13.87 18.64
C HIS A 220 14.33 12.47 18.77
N GLU A 221 14.69 11.84 17.66
CA GLU A 221 15.48 10.59 17.66
C GLU A 221 16.94 10.86 18.04
N SER A 222 17.63 9.78 18.42
CA SER A 222 19.08 9.80 18.62
C SER A 222 19.82 9.63 17.29
N GLU A 223 21.07 10.14 17.25
CA GLU A 223 21.96 9.85 16.12
C GLU A 223 22.15 8.33 15.92
N PRO A 224 22.28 7.85 14.68
CA PRO A 224 22.38 8.61 13.41
C PRO A 224 21.02 8.84 12.69
N ILE A 225 19.90 8.56 13.37
CA ILE A 225 18.54 8.58 12.75
C ILE A 225 17.89 9.95 12.88
N LYS A 226 18.44 10.81 13.72
CA LYS A 226 17.90 12.14 13.97
C LYS A 226 17.79 12.98 12.71
N LEU A 227 16.60 13.56 12.51
CA LEU A 227 16.35 14.51 11.43
C LEU A 227 16.72 15.93 11.90
N GLU A 228 17.73 16.52 11.29
CA GLU A 228 18.13 17.90 11.55
C GLU A 228 17.65 18.82 10.43
N LEU A 229 16.57 19.56 10.66
CA LEU A 229 15.92 20.39 9.63
C LEU A 229 16.86 21.46 9.03
N ARG A 230 17.89 21.89 9.78
CA ARG A 230 18.89 22.87 9.30
C ARG A 230 19.94 22.26 8.38
N GLN A 231 20.09 20.95 8.39
CA GLN A 231 21.08 20.21 7.60
C GLN A 231 20.46 19.48 6.39
N LEU A 232 19.22 19.81 6.03
CA LEU A 232 18.54 19.21 4.89
C LEU A 232 19.34 19.45 3.61
N LYS A 233 19.83 18.36 3.02
CA LYS A 233 20.60 18.38 1.78
C LYS A 233 20.31 17.14 0.96
N ILE A 234 20.16 17.32 -0.36
CA ILE A 234 20.03 16.19 -1.28
C ILE A 234 21.41 15.61 -1.58
N SER A 235 21.60 14.34 -1.29
CA SER A 235 22.72 13.55 -1.80
C SER A 235 22.30 12.85 -3.09
N VAL A 236 22.88 13.26 -4.23
CA VAL A 236 22.55 12.66 -5.55
C VAL A 236 22.82 11.15 -5.56
N LYS A 237 23.84 10.70 -4.83
CA LYS A 237 24.17 9.27 -4.67
C LYS A 237 23.04 8.51 -4.00
N GLU A 238 22.50 9.03 -2.92
CA GLU A 238 21.42 8.38 -2.15
C GLU A 238 20.08 8.52 -2.87
N LEU A 239 19.82 9.66 -3.49
CA LEU A 239 18.66 9.86 -4.35
C LEU A 239 18.59 8.81 -5.47
N LYS A 240 19.70 8.59 -6.18
CA LYS A 240 19.77 7.57 -7.24
C LYS A 240 19.43 6.18 -6.70
N LYS A 241 19.96 5.79 -5.53
CA LYS A 241 19.66 4.48 -4.92
C LYS A 241 18.18 4.35 -4.53
N ILE A 242 17.62 5.39 -3.93
CA ILE A 242 16.19 5.43 -3.55
C ILE A 242 15.32 5.27 -4.80
N LEU A 243 15.60 6.02 -5.87
CA LEU A 243 14.82 5.99 -7.10
C LEU A 243 14.95 4.67 -7.87
N VAL A 244 16.13 4.07 -7.92
CA VAL A 244 16.35 2.77 -8.59
C VAL A 244 15.50 1.66 -7.96
N ILE A 245 15.25 1.74 -6.66
CA ILE A 245 14.39 0.78 -5.96
C ILE A 245 12.94 1.24 -5.98
N GLY A 246 12.70 2.51 -5.73
CA GLY A 246 11.37 3.06 -5.51
C GLY A 246 10.54 3.21 -6.78
N ILE A 247 11.13 3.70 -7.88
CA ILE A 247 10.37 3.91 -9.13
C ILE A 247 9.78 2.60 -9.67
N PRO A 248 10.53 1.49 -9.80
CA PRO A 248 9.92 0.24 -10.27
C PRO A 248 8.81 -0.26 -9.36
N ALA A 249 8.97 -0.12 -8.02
CA ALA A 249 7.94 -0.51 -7.06
C ALA A 249 6.68 0.36 -7.18
N GLY A 250 6.84 1.66 -7.37
CA GLY A 250 5.74 2.60 -7.58
C GLY A 250 5.00 2.37 -8.89
N LEU A 251 5.73 2.18 -9.98
CA LEU A 251 5.15 1.85 -11.29
C LEU A 251 4.37 0.53 -11.25
N GLN A 252 4.87 -0.48 -10.51
CA GLN A 252 4.11 -1.71 -10.27
C GLN A 252 2.77 -1.42 -9.60
N GLY A 253 2.75 -0.60 -8.54
CA GLY A 253 1.51 -0.20 -7.86
C GLY A 253 0.53 0.56 -8.76
N MET A 254 1.05 1.45 -9.63
CA MET A 254 0.23 2.14 -10.64
C MET A 254 -0.38 1.16 -11.65
N MET A 255 0.39 0.19 -12.15
CA MET A 255 -0.11 -0.83 -13.09
C MET A 255 -1.19 -1.69 -12.46
N PHE A 256 -1.09 -2.02 -11.18
CA PHE A 256 -2.18 -2.68 -10.45
C PHE A 256 -3.45 -1.84 -10.40
N SER A 257 -3.33 -0.54 -10.14
CA SER A 257 -4.49 0.36 -10.13
C SER A 257 -5.18 0.40 -11.49
N ILE A 258 -4.41 0.51 -12.57
CA ILE A 258 -4.94 0.49 -13.95
C ILE A 258 -5.61 -0.85 -14.27
N ALA A 259 -4.98 -1.98 -13.94
CA ALA A 259 -5.54 -3.30 -14.16
C ALA A 259 -6.87 -3.49 -13.40
N ASN A 260 -6.95 -3.01 -12.16
CA ASN A 260 -8.17 -3.09 -11.36
C ASN A 260 -9.32 -2.27 -11.97
N VAL A 261 -9.06 -1.12 -12.58
CA VAL A 261 -10.07 -0.34 -13.32
C VAL A 261 -10.62 -1.14 -14.50
N CYS A 262 -9.75 -1.79 -15.28
CA CYS A 262 -10.18 -2.63 -16.41
C CYS A 262 -11.00 -3.85 -15.93
N ILE A 263 -10.60 -4.48 -14.84
CA ILE A 263 -11.33 -5.60 -14.23
C ILE A 263 -12.71 -5.13 -13.76
N GLN A 264 -12.78 -3.97 -13.07
CA GLN A 264 -14.04 -3.41 -12.60
C GLN A 264 -14.98 -3.08 -13.76
N SER A 265 -14.47 -2.54 -14.86
CA SER A 265 -15.26 -2.32 -16.09
C SER A 265 -15.88 -3.63 -16.61
N THR A 266 -15.13 -4.74 -16.55
CA THR A 266 -15.67 -6.06 -16.93
C THR A 266 -16.70 -6.57 -15.92
N ILE A 267 -16.50 -6.36 -14.61
CA ILE A 267 -17.52 -6.71 -13.59
C ILE A 267 -18.82 -5.93 -13.85
N ASN A 268 -18.72 -4.66 -14.23
CA ASN A 268 -19.88 -3.82 -14.53
C ASN A 268 -20.75 -4.40 -15.68
N SER A 269 -20.14 -5.11 -16.63
CA SER A 269 -20.91 -5.75 -17.74
C SER A 269 -21.82 -6.89 -17.31
N PHE A 270 -21.65 -7.42 -16.07
CA PHE A 270 -22.54 -8.46 -15.51
C PHE A 270 -23.74 -7.88 -14.76
N GLY A 271 -23.90 -6.54 -14.72
CA GLY A 271 -25.02 -5.87 -14.10
C GLY A 271 -24.79 -5.47 -12.64
N SER A 272 -25.76 -4.72 -12.09
CA SER A 272 -25.68 -4.10 -10.75
C SER A 272 -25.53 -5.11 -9.62
N SER A 273 -26.22 -6.26 -9.70
CA SER A 273 -26.10 -7.32 -8.69
C SER A 273 -24.69 -7.92 -8.62
N ALA A 274 -24.01 -8.07 -9.77
CA ALA A 274 -22.63 -8.53 -9.83
C ALA A 274 -21.65 -7.50 -9.23
N VAL A 275 -21.87 -6.22 -9.53
CA VAL A 275 -21.08 -5.12 -8.97
C VAL A 275 -21.21 -5.07 -7.46
N ALA A 276 -22.45 -5.08 -6.95
CA ALA A 276 -22.71 -5.07 -5.51
C ALA A 276 -22.16 -6.31 -4.78
N GLY A 277 -22.36 -7.50 -5.35
CA GLY A 277 -21.86 -8.75 -4.78
C GLY A 277 -20.33 -8.83 -4.79
N SER A 278 -19.72 -8.39 -5.89
CA SER A 278 -18.27 -8.30 -6.01
C SER A 278 -17.68 -7.32 -4.97
N ALA A 279 -18.29 -6.15 -4.79
CA ALA A 279 -17.84 -5.17 -3.82
C ALA A 279 -17.93 -5.68 -2.37
N ALA A 280 -19.01 -6.40 -2.03
CA ALA A 280 -19.17 -7.00 -0.70
C ALA A 280 -18.07 -8.02 -0.40
N ALA A 281 -17.77 -8.91 -1.34
CA ALA A 281 -16.72 -9.93 -1.17
C ALA A 281 -15.31 -9.31 -1.15
N LEU A 282 -15.05 -8.28 -1.95
CA LEU A 282 -13.74 -7.62 -2.07
C LEU A 282 -13.22 -7.07 -0.73
N ASN A 283 -14.10 -6.61 0.16
CA ASN A 283 -13.68 -6.14 1.47
C ASN A 283 -12.96 -7.24 2.28
N TYR A 284 -13.40 -8.49 2.19
CA TYR A 284 -12.79 -9.63 2.88
C TYR A 284 -11.46 -10.03 2.24
N GLU A 285 -11.35 -9.93 0.91
CA GLU A 285 -10.08 -10.09 0.20
C GLU A 285 -9.04 -9.07 0.67
N PHE A 286 -9.42 -7.79 0.82
CA PHE A 286 -8.52 -6.76 1.31
C PHE A 286 -7.98 -7.06 2.71
N PHE A 287 -8.79 -7.55 3.63
CA PHE A 287 -8.28 -7.92 4.97
C PHE A 287 -7.22 -9.01 4.90
N ALA A 288 -7.41 -10.03 4.08
CA ALA A 288 -6.44 -11.10 3.87
C ALA A 288 -5.17 -10.57 3.17
N TYR A 289 -5.32 -9.75 2.13
CA TYR A 289 -4.21 -9.14 1.41
C TYR A 289 -3.36 -8.20 2.27
N PHE A 290 -3.97 -7.37 3.13
CA PHE A 290 -3.22 -6.48 4.02
C PHE A 290 -2.30 -7.23 4.96
N LEU A 291 -2.70 -8.42 5.38
CA LEU A 291 -1.86 -9.29 6.19
C LEU A 291 -0.66 -9.79 5.39
N VAL A 292 -0.86 -10.26 4.16
CA VAL A 292 0.23 -10.67 3.25
C VAL A 292 1.19 -9.50 2.99
N ASN A 293 0.65 -8.32 2.69
CA ASN A 293 1.44 -7.11 2.41
C ASN A 293 2.31 -6.71 3.63
N ALA A 294 1.77 -6.82 4.84
CA ALA A 294 2.51 -6.52 6.07
C ALA A 294 3.73 -7.44 6.25
N PHE A 295 3.60 -8.74 5.99
CA PHE A 295 4.73 -9.67 6.01
C PHE A 295 5.69 -9.44 4.83
N ALA A 296 5.20 -9.02 3.67
CA ALA A 296 6.07 -8.63 2.55
C ALA A 296 6.93 -7.40 2.91
N GLN A 297 6.34 -6.38 3.54
CA GLN A 297 7.08 -5.22 4.04
C GLN A 297 8.09 -5.59 5.14
N ALA A 298 7.73 -6.52 6.04
CA ALA A 298 8.66 -7.06 7.01
C ALA A 298 9.83 -7.77 6.30
N ALA A 299 9.55 -8.61 5.30
CA ALA A 299 10.59 -9.28 4.52
C ALA A 299 11.52 -8.27 3.83
N VAL A 300 11.01 -7.15 3.28
CA VAL A 300 11.83 -6.06 2.72
C VAL A 300 12.81 -5.52 3.76
N THR A 301 12.30 -5.04 4.87
CA THR A 301 13.09 -4.29 5.86
C THR A 301 14.10 -5.19 6.56
N PHE A 302 13.65 -6.36 7.05
CA PHE A 302 14.54 -7.33 7.72
C PHE A 302 15.62 -7.85 6.77
N THR A 303 15.27 -8.16 5.51
CA THR A 303 16.27 -8.61 4.52
C THR A 303 17.28 -7.51 4.24
N SER A 304 16.85 -6.27 4.08
CA SER A 304 17.74 -5.15 3.78
C SER A 304 18.75 -4.90 4.91
N GLN A 305 18.31 -4.87 6.18
CA GLN A 305 19.21 -4.72 7.32
C GLN A 305 20.18 -5.89 7.45
N ASN A 306 19.69 -7.14 7.36
CA ASN A 306 20.55 -8.31 7.50
C ASN A 306 21.51 -8.48 6.33
N TYR A 307 21.11 -8.09 5.12
CA TYR A 307 21.99 -8.07 3.96
C TYR A 307 23.10 -7.02 4.12
N GLY A 308 22.77 -5.81 4.61
CA GLY A 308 23.75 -4.78 4.95
C GLY A 308 24.73 -5.21 6.06
N ALA A 309 24.25 -6.01 7.02
CA ALA A 309 25.08 -6.57 8.08
C ALA A 309 25.93 -7.80 7.66
N GLY A 310 25.80 -8.28 6.40
CA GLY A 310 26.48 -9.50 5.94
C GLY A 310 25.86 -10.82 6.42
N GLU A 311 24.68 -10.76 7.06
CA GLU A 311 23.99 -11.89 7.67
C GLU A 311 23.13 -12.66 6.65
N TYR A 312 23.76 -13.22 5.61
CA TYR A 312 23.07 -13.88 4.48
C TYR A 312 22.23 -15.10 4.89
N ASN A 313 22.67 -15.85 5.89
CA ASN A 313 21.91 -16.99 6.39
C ASN A 313 20.63 -16.54 7.12
N ARG A 314 20.66 -15.38 7.76
CA ARG A 314 19.46 -14.79 8.34
C ARG A 314 18.49 -14.31 7.27
N CYS A 315 18.95 -13.75 6.15
CA CYS A 315 18.11 -13.40 5.00
C CYS A 315 17.31 -14.60 4.47
N LYS A 316 17.92 -15.77 4.39
CA LYS A 316 17.23 -17.02 4.01
C LYS A 316 16.13 -17.42 5.02
N LYS A 317 16.42 -17.27 6.32
CA LYS A 317 15.46 -17.55 7.40
C LYS A 317 14.31 -16.54 7.40
N ILE A 318 14.60 -15.24 7.21
CA ILE A 318 13.59 -14.16 7.11
C ILE A 318 12.58 -14.49 6.01
N PHE A 319 13.06 -14.80 4.82
CA PHE A 319 12.20 -15.19 3.70
C PHE A 319 11.27 -16.35 4.07
N ARG A 320 11.82 -17.45 4.61
CA ARG A 320 11.03 -18.65 4.97
C ARG A 320 10.00 -18.35 6.05
N ILE A 321 10.40 -17.65 7.11
CA ILE A 321 9.52 -17.31 8.23
C ILE A 321 8.40 -16.38 7.78
N SER A 322 8.72 -15.33 7.01
CA SER A 322 7.72 -14.40 6.48
C SER A 322 6.73 -15.11 5.55
N LEU A 323 7.23 -16.02 4.70
CA LEU A 323 6.37 -16.80 3.79
C LEU A 323 5.43 -17.73 4.58
N VAL A 324 5.95 -18.46 5.56
CA VAL A 324 5.13 -19.37 6.38
C VAL A 324 4.09 -18.59 7.16
N PHE A 325 4.45 -17.49 7.81
CA PHE A 325 3.47 -16.67 8.52
C PHE A 325 2.41 -16.08 7.59
N ALA A 326 2.80 -15.56 6.44
CA ALA A 326 1.86 -15.01 5.48
C ALA A 326 0.89 -16.09 4.97
N LEU A 327 1.38 -17.27 4.60
CA LEU A 327 0.55 -18.40 4.16
C LEU A 327 -0.41 -18.89 5.25
N VAL A 328 0.10 -19.11 6.47
CA VAL A 328 -0.70 -19.65 7.58
C VAL A 328 -1.75 -18.64 8.02
N LEU A 329 -1.35 -17.40 8.31
CA LEU A 329 -2.29 -16.40 8.85
C LEU A 329 -3.29 -15.93 7.79
N CYS A 330 -2.85 -15.74 6.54
CA CYS A 330 -3.77 -15.45 5.43
C CYS A 330 -4.72 -16.63 5.19
N GLY A 331 -4.21 -17.86 5.20
CA GLY A 331 -5.02 -19.07 5.03
C GLY A 331 -6.07 -19.25 6.13
N ILE A 332 -5.71 -18.99 7.40
CA ILE A 332 -6.66 -19.02 8.53
C ILE A 332 -7.73 -17.94 8.34
N LEU A 333 -7.34 -16.70 8.05
CA LEU A 333 -8.29 -15.59 7.89
C LEU A 333 -9.21 -15.81 6.69
N SER A 334 -8.67 -16.22 5.56
CA SER A 334 -9.46 -16.60 4.37
C SER A 334 -10.40 -17.76 4.67
N GLY A 335 -9.93 -18.77 5.40
CA GLY A 335 -10.75 -19.90 5.83
C GLY A 335 -11.94 -19.47 6.70
N ILE A 336 -11.72 -18.56 7.65
CA ILE A 336 -12.79 -17.97 8.48
C ILE A 336 -13.84 -17.27 7.61
N PHE A 337 -13.41 -16.44 6.66
CA PHE A 337 -14.35 -15.71 5.80
C PHE A 337 -15.11 -16.64 4.85
N VAL A 338 -14.45 -17.64 4.28
CA VAL A 338 -15.09 -18.60 3.36
C VAL A 338 -16.04 -19.55 4.09
N MET A 339 -15.65 -20.07 5.25
CA MET A 339 -16.54 -20.94 6.06
C MET A 339 -17.74 -20.17 6.63
N GLY A 340 -17.50 -18.94 7.10
CA GLY A 340 -18.54 -18.05 7.62
C GLY A 340 -19.23 -17.17 6.56
N ARG A 341 -19.04 -17.44 5.25
CA ARG A 341 -19.46 -16.55 4.16
C ARG A 341 -20.93 -16.11 4.23
N GLU A 342 -21.84 -16.99 4.65
CA GLU A 342 -23.26 -16.65 4.75
C GLU A 342 -23.49 -15.54 5.80
N PHE A 343 -22.81 -15.64 6.94
CA PHE A 343 -22.87 -14.60 7.97
C PHE A 343 -22.21 -13.30 7.49
N PHE A 344 -20.99 -13.39 6.99
CA PHE A 344 -20.23 -12.21 6.59
C PHE A 344 -20.87 -11.45 5.41
N LEU A 345 -21.33 -12.16 4.38
CA LEU A 345 -21.95 -11.49 3.21
C LEU A 345 -23.30 -10.85 3.56
N ARG A 346 -24.08 -11.45 4.50
CA ARG A 346 -25.35 -10.88 4.96
C ARG A 346 -25.19 -9.60 5.78
N ILE A 347 -24.00 -9.27 6.24
CA ILE A 347 -23.72 -7.95 6.85
C ILE A 347 -23.89 -6.84 5.80
N TYR A 348 -23.58 -7.11 4.53
CA TYR A 348 -23.65 -6.13 3.45
C TYR A 348 -24.97 -6.14 2.69
N THR A 349 -25.56 -7.31 2.50
CA THR A 349 -26.78 -7.46 1.70
C THR A 349 -27.56 -8.71 2.05
N THR A 350 -28.89 -8.63 1.94
CA THR A 350 -29.81 -9.77 2.03
C THR A 350 -30.41 -10.15 0.68
N ASP A 351 -30.09 -9.43 -0.39
CA ASP A 351 -30.55 -9.66 -1.74
C ASP A 351 -29.97 -10.97 -2.29
N ALA A 352 -30.85 -11.88 -2.73
CA ALA A 352 -30.47 -13.22 -3.18
C ALA A 352 -29.61 -13.17 -4.45
N ASP A 353 -29.91 -12.28 -5.40
CA ASP A 353 -29.17 -12.15 -6.66
C ASP A 353 -27.76 -11.61 -6.42
N VAL A 354 -27.62 -10.63 -5.52
CA VAL A 354 -26.32 -10.08 -5.10
C VAL A 354 -25.49 -11.15 -4.38
N LEU A 355 -26.11 -11.96 -3.53
CA LEU A 355 -25.41 -13.02 -2.79
C LEU A 355 -24.85 -14.12 -3.70
N VAL A 356 -25.46 -14.39 -4.85
CA VAL A 356 -24.93 -15.36 -5.84
C VAL A 356 -23.54 -14.94 -6.31
N PHE A 357 -23.37 -13.71 -6.72
CA PHE A 357 -22.08 -13.18 -7.20
C PHE A 357 -21.06 -13.03 -6.07
N ALA A 358 -21.50 -12.58 -4.90
CA ALA A 358 -20.65 -12.45 -3.72
C ALA A 358 -20.07 -13.80 -3.27
N ARG A 359 -20.90 -14.87 -3.27
CA ARG A 359 -20.46 -16.24 -2.96
C ARG A 359 -19.45 -16.77 -3.98
N GLN A 360 -19.66 -16.55 -5.27
CA GLN A 360 -18.70 -16.97 -6.29
C GLN A 360 -17.35 -16.31 -6.08
N ARG A 361 -17.32 -14.99 -5.83
CA ARG A 361 -16.09 -14.26 -5.62
C ARG A 361 -15.37 -14.71 -4.35
N ILE A 362 -16.06 -14.78 -3.21
CA ILE A 362 -15.42 -15.12 -1.93
C ILE A 362 -14.87 -16.57 -1.94
N ILE A 363 -15.56 -17.50 -2.61
CA ILE A 363 -15.09 -18.88 -2.72
C ILE A 363 -13.85 -18.96 -3.63
N ILE A 364 -13.84 -18.30 -4.78
CA ILE A 364 -12.76 -18.44 -5.77
C ILE A 364 -11.56 -17.57 -5.38
N ALA A 365 -11.77 -16.28 -5.14
CA ALA A 365 -10.69 -15.35 -4.90
C ALA A 365 -10.17 -15.47 -3.45
N THR A 366 -11.04 -15.33 -2.45
CA THR A 366 -10.60 -15.30 -1.04
C THR A 366 -9.98 -16.63 -0.59
N THR A 367 -10.47 -17.79 -1.05
CA THR A 367 -9.87 -19.09 -0.71
C THR A 367 -8.41 -19.18 -1.17
N LEU A 368 -8.12 -18.66 -2.36
CA LEU A 368 -6.80 -18.78 -2.98
C LEU A 368 -5.95 -17.51 -2.81
N GLU A 369 -6.43 -16.51 -2.06
CA GLU A 369 -5.70 -15.27 -1.75
C GLU A 369 -4.34 -15.55 -1.09
N LEU A 370 -4.22 -16.65 -0.34
CA LEU A 370 -2.96 -17.09 0.26
C LEU A 370 -1.83 -17.28 -0.78
N LEU A 371 -2.16 -17.55 -2.06
CA LEU A 371 -1.16 -17.69 -3.13
C LEU A 371 -0.44 -16.37 -3.41
N THR A 372 -1.07 -15.24 -3.09
CA THR A 372 -0.43 -13.92 -3.21
C THR A 372 0.81 -13.81 -2.34
N ALA A 373 0.85 -14.50 -1.20
CA ALA A 373 2.01 -14.54 -0.32
C ALA A 373 3.27 -15.03 -1.02
N VAL A 374 3.16 -15.95 -1.96
CA VAL A 374 4.31 -16.53 -2.66
C VAL A 374 5.05 -15.46 -3.47
N TYR A 375 4.32 -14.67 -4.26
CA TYR A 375 4.97 -13.64 -5.08
C TYR A 375 5.28 -12.37 -4.29
N GLU A 376 4.43 -11.95 -3.34
CA GLU A 376 4.67 -10.74 -2.54
C GLU A 376 5.88 -10.86 -1.61
N ILE A 377 6.00 -11.98 -0.89
CA ILE A 377 7.16 -12.22 -0.01
C ILE A 377 8.46 -12.38 -0.83
N SER A 378 8.39 -13.06 -1.96
CA SER A 378 9.54 -13.20 -2.86
C SER A 378 9.98 -11.86 -3.44
N ALA A 379 9.03 -11.03 -3.89
CA ALA A 379 9.29 -9.66 -4.34
C ALA A 379 9.87 -8.80 -3.22
N GLY A 380 9.30 -8.89 -2.01
CA GLY A 380 9.77 -8.18 -0.82
C GLY A 380 11.22 -8.53 -0.49
N ALA A 381 11.55 -9.81 -0.47
CA ALA A 381 12.92 -10.26 -0.23
C ALA A 381 13.90 -9.77 -1.31
N MET A 382 13.52 -9.82 -2.60
CA MET A 382 14.35 -9.28 -3.69
C MET A 382 14.56 -7.77 -3.57
N ARG A 383 13.51 -7.00 -3.22
CA ARG A 383 13.66 -5.56 -2.97
C ARG A 383 14.59 -5.28 -1.81
N GLY A 384 14.51 -6.06 -0.72
CA GLY A 384 15.45 -5.99 0.39
C GLY A 384 16.91 -6.26 0.00
N LEU A 385 17.15 -7.10 -1.01
CA LEU A 385 18.45 -7.33 -1.63
C LEU A 385 18.88 -6.19 -2.59
N GLY A 386 17.99 -5.24 -2.90
CA GLY A 386 18.23 -4.12 -3.81
C GLY A 386 17.74 -4.33 -5.25
N TYR A 387 17.07 -5.44 -5.54
CA TYR A 387 16.51 -5.74 -6.86
C TYR A 387 15.02 -5.41 -6.87
N SER A 388 14.64 -4.29 -7.48
CA SER A 388 13.25 -3.84 -7.54
C SER A 388 12.65 -3.94 -8.96
N LEU A 389 13.44 -3.76 -9.99
CA LEU A 389 12.95 -3.80 -11.38
C LEU A 389 12.44 -5.20 -11.76
N LEU A 390 13.19 -6.26 -11.44
CA LEU A 390 12.83 -7.62 -11.80
C LEU A 390 11.49 -8.05 -11.19
N PRO A 391 11.26 -7.93 -9.86
CA PRO A 391 9.95 -8.23 -9.29
C PRO A 391 8.83 -7.35 -9.84
N ALA A 392 9.08 -6.06 -10.14
CA ALA A 392 8.08 -5.19 -10.73
C ALA A 392 7.64 -5.69 -12.11
N VAL A 393 8.59 -6.04 -12.98
CA VAL A 393 8.29 -6.57 -14.33
C VAL A 393 7.52 -7.90 -14.24
N ILE A 394 7.99 -8.85 -13.41
CA ILE A 394 7.31 -10.15 -13.24
C ILE A 394 5.87 -9.95 -12.77
N THR A 395 5.64 -9.07 -11.81
CA THR A 395 4.29 -8.80 -11.29
C THR A 395 3.43 -8.09 -12.32
N CYS A 396 3.94 -7.09 -13.03
CA CYS A 396 3.19 -6.39 -14.07
C CYS A 396 2.77 -7.36 -15.19
N VAL A 397 3.67 -8.21 -15.66
CA VAL A 397 3.35 -9.20 -16.69
C VAL A 397 2.40 -10.27 -16.13
N GLY A 398 2.74 -10.88 -15.01
CA GLY A 398 2.03 -12.02 -14.45
C GLY A 398 0.65 -11.66 -13.87
N SER A 399 0.52 -10.53 -13.20
CA SER A 399 -0.73 -10.15 -12.53
C SER A 399 -1.54 -9.09 -13.26
N CYS A 400 -0.94 -8.24 -14.10
CA CYS A 400 -1.70 -7.23 -14.84
C CYS A 400 -1.93 -7.67 -16.29
N VAL A 401 -0.86 -7.92 -17.07
CA VAL A 401 -1.01 -8.22 -18.50
C VAL A 401 -1.79 -9.52 -18.72
N ILE A 402 -1.49 -10.59 -17.99
CA ILE A 402 -2.24 -11.86 -18.11
C ILE A 402 -3.73 -11.67 -17.84
N ARG A 403 -4.09 -10.88 -16.83
CA ARG A 403 -5.51 -10.59 -16.53
C ARG A 403 -6.18 -9.80 -17.65
N LEU A 404 -5.50 -8.81 -18.22
CA LEU A 404 -6.02 -8.04 -19.35
C LEU A 404 -6.20 -8.93 -20.60
N ILE A 405 -5.26 -9.84 -20.87
CA ILE A 405 -5.40 -10.82 -21.95
C ILE A 405 -6.60 -11.73 -21.66
N TRP A 406 -6.75 -12.24 -20.44
CA TRP A 406 -7.89 -13.09 -20.06
C TRP A 406 -9.24 -12.39 -20.31
N ILE A 407 -9.36 -11.14 -19.88
CA ILE A 407 -10.57 -10.34 -20.08
C ILE A 407 -10.85 -10.12 -21.58
N SER A 408 -9.80 -9.80 -22.35
CA SER A 408 -9.96 -9.48 -23.79
C SER A 408 -10.18 -10.71 -24.67
N THR A 409 -9.89 -11.91 -24.18
CA THR A 409 -10.01 -13.17 -24.93
C THR A 409 -11.05 -14.10 -24.32
N VAL A 410 -10.74 -14.71 -23.18
CA VAL A 410 -11.57 -15.75 -22.56
C VAL A 410 -12.94 -15.20 -22.14
N CYS A 411 -12.99 -14.05 -21.47
CA CYS A 411 -14.25 -13.46 -21.01
C CYS A 411 -15.14 -12.94 -22.14
N LYS A 412 -14.58 -12.68 -23.33
CA LYS A 412 -15.39 -12.34 -24.52
C LYS A 412 -16.08 -13.55 -25.14
N VAL A 413 -15.46 -14.73 -25.02
CA VAL A 413 -16.02 -15.99 -25.55
C VAL A 413 -16.97 -16.62 -24.53
N VAL A 414 -16.57 -16.60 -23.24
CA VAL A 414 -17.36 -17.21 -22.16
C VAL A 414 -17.71 -16.11 -21.16
N HIS A 415 -18.87 -15.46 -21.37
CA HIS A 415 -19.33 -14.35 -20.52
C HIS A 415 -20.03 -14.89 -19.27
N VAL A 416 -19.21 -15.43 -18.33
CA VAL A 416 -19.70 -16.00 -17.07
C VAL A 416 -18.85 -15.45 -15.91
N PHE A 417 -19.49 -15.02 -14.82
CA PHE A 417 -18.82 -14.33 -13.72
C PHE A 417 -17.74 -15.16 -13.03
N TRP A 418 -17.96 -16.46 -12.78
CA TRP A 418 -16.93 -17.30 -12.15
C TRP A 418 -15.70 -17.49 -13.06
N VAL A 419 -15.85 -17.45 -14.39
CA VAL A 419 -14.74 -17.49 -15.36
C VAL A 419 -13.88 -16.22 -15.24
N LEU A 420 -14.51 -15.08 -14.99
CA LEU A 420 -13.78 -13.85 -14.69
C LEU A 420 -13.02 -13.98 -13.37
N MET A 421 -13.61 -14.56 -12.32
CA MET A 421 -12.96 -14.71 -11.01
C MET A 421 -11.77 -15.68 -11.02
N ILE A 422 -11.80 -16.73 -11.83
CA ILE A 422 -10.72 -17.73 -11.96
C ILE A 422 -9.42 -17.11 -12.50
N MET A 423 -9.45 -15.99 -13.20
CA MET A 423 -8.24 -15.32 -13.66
C MET A 423 -7.32 -14.92 -12.49
N TYR A 424 -7.87 -14.61 -11.30
CA TYR A 424 -7.09 -14.23 -10.14
C TYR A 424 -6.14 -15.35 -9.71
N PRO A 425 -6.62 -16.56 -9.31
CA PRO A 425 -5.72 -17.64 -8.89
C PRO A 425 -4.77 -18.11 -10.01
N ILE A 426 -5.20 -18.13 -11.26
CA ILE A 426 -4.32 -18.48 -12.40
C ILE A 426 -3.15 -17.47 -12.48
N SER A 427 -3.45 -16.18 -12.44
CA SER A 427 -2.42 -15.14 -12.48
C SER A 427 -1.49 -15.21 -11.25
N TRP A 428 -2.01 -15.51 -10.06
CA TRP A 428 -1.22 -15.66 -8.84
C TRP A 428 -0.27 -16.86 -8.88
N VAL A 429 -0.71 -18.00 -9.41
CA VAL A 429 0.16 -19.19 -9.57
C VAL A 429 1.28 -18.90 -10.56
N ILE A 430 0.97 -18.36 -11.74
CA ILE A 430 1.98 -18.05 -12.76
C ILE A 430 2.99 -17.03 -12.22
N THR A 431 2.50 -15.94 -11.62
CA THR A 431 3.36 -14.91 -11.02
C THR A 431 4.19 -15.49 -9.87
N GLY A 432 3.58 -16.33 -9.04
CA GLY A 432 4.24 -16.97 -7.90
C GLY A 432 5.40 -17.86 -8.31
N ILE A 433 5.21 -18.72 -9.31
CA ILE A 433 6.26 -19.59 -9.84
C ILE A 433 7.41 -18.75 -10.43
N ALA A 434 7.10 -17.77 -11.28
CA ALA A 434 8.10 -16.91 -11.89
C ALA A 434 8.89 -16.12 -10.83
N MET A 435 8.17 -15.56 -9.84
CA MET A 435 8.78 -14.75 -8.78
C MET A 435 9.66 -15.58 -7.84
N MET A 436 9.20 -16.76 -7.46
CA MET A 436 9.98 -17.69 -6.63
C MET A 436 11.27 -18.11 -7.34
N THR A 437 11.18 -18.44 -8.63
CA THR A 437 12.34 -18.79 -9.46
C THR A 437 13.33 -17.63 -9.53
N ALA A 438 12.83 -16.41 -9.80
CA ALA A 438 13.65 -15.20 -9.84
C ALA A 438 14.33 -14.94 -8.49
N TYR A 439 13.61 -15.10 -7.37
CA TYR A 439 14.19 -14.95 -6.03
C TYR A 439 15.34 -15.92 -5.80
N TYR A 440 15.20 -17.20 -6.17
CA TYR A 440 16.29 -18.18 -6.00
C TYR A 440 17.52 -17.84 -6.84
N ILE A 441 17.33 -17.34 -8.07
CA ILE A 441 18.42 -16.90 -8.95
C ILE A 441 19.14 -15.68 -8.36
N VAL A 442 18.37 -14.63 -7.99
CA VAL A 442 18.91 -13.41 -7.39
C VAL A 442 19.65 -13.71 -6.09
N ARG A 443 19.04 -14.51 -5.23
CA ARG A 443 19.66 -14.91 -3.97
C ARG A 443 21.00 -15.62 -4.17
N ARG A 444 21.09 -16.56 -5.12
CA ARG A 444 22.37 -17.23 -5.45
C ARG A 444 23.41 -16.21 -5.88
N LYS A 445 23.05 -15.33 -6.80
CA LYS A 445 23.94 -14.26 -7.27
C LYS A 445 24.45 -13.37 -6.13
N CYS A 446 23.55 -12.92 -5.23
CA CYS A 446 23.93 -12.04 -4.13
C CYS A 446 24.81 -12.71 -3.06
N PHE A 447 24.65 -14.03 -2.84
CA PHE A 447 25.32 -14.73 -1.74
C PHE A 447 26.56 -15.52 -2.15
N THR A 448 26.83 -15.69 -3.45
CA THR A 448 28.04 -16.38 -3.97
C THR A 448 29.19 -15.43 -4.29
N PHE A 449 28.94 -14.14 -4.52
CA PHE A 449 29.98 -13.16 -4.82
C PHE A 449 30.69 -12.58 -3.59
N THR A 450 30.47 -13.13 -2.40
CA THR A 450 31.04 -12.65 -1.12
C THR A 450 31.99 -13.65 -0.48
N HIS A 451 32.56 -14.58 -1.25
CA HIS A 451 33.69 -15.43 -0.84
C HIS A 451 34.95 -15.07 -1.58
#